data_9d9919c1c55d6137883a11b92835ef61
#
_entry.id   9d9919c1c55d6137883a11b92835ef61
#
_cell.length_a   1.000
_cell.length_b   1.000
_cell.length_c   1.000
_cell.angle_alpha   90.00
_cell.angle_beta   90.00
_cell.angle_gamma   90.00
#
_symmetry.space_group_name_H-M   'P 1'
#
loop_
_entity.id
_entity.type
_entity.pdbx_description
1 polymer ?
#
loop_
_entity_poly.entity_id
_entity_poly.type
_entity_poly.pdbx_seq_one_letter_code
_entity_poly.pdbx_strand_id
1 'polypeptide(L)'
;VEWVRFAANYAGGRVAKRTAAETIMQTILDTRQDNEEEGSLFNRGTQAKMFQDREEYLLSSLARRLQRNSKKMSAFDAFNVAQDHVMHTARAHVDRTVLEAFVAGIDRCEDPEARRLLEMLCDLYALTVIEADKAWFMEHRLLSAERAKAVTRGINERCRTLRPHAQTLVDAFGIPEQLRDAEMLHPERLPTPGA
;
A
#
# COMPACT_ATOMS: atom_id res chain seq x y z
N VAL A 1 23.14 0.48 -11.80
CA VAL A 1 23.01 0.67 -13.28
C VAL A 1 21.97 -0.29 -13.86
N GLU A 2 21.83 -1.53 -13.39
CA GLU A 2 20.83 -2.49 -13.90
C GLU A 2 19.39 -2.13 -13.51
N TRP A 3 19.14 -1.63 -12.30
CA TRP A 3 17.82 -1.21 -11.84
C TRP A 3 17.23 -0.05 -12.65
N VAL A 4 18.06 0.90 -13.10
CA VAL A 4 17.62 2.01 -13.97
C VAL A 4 17.25 1.48 -15.37
N ARG A 5 18.00 0.48 -15.88
CA ARG A 5 17.65 -0.21 -17.14
C ARG A 5 16.39 -1.05 -17.00
N PHE A 6 16.22 -1.75 -15.88
CA PHE A 6 15.01 -2.52 -15.59
C PHE A 6 13.77 -1.60 -15.51
N ALA A 7 13.84 -0.51 -14.74
CA ALA A 7 12.75 0.46 -14.63
C ALA A 7 12.42 1.12 -15.98
N ALA A 8 13.44 1.47 -16.78
CA ALA A 8 13.27 2.05 -18.12
C ALA A 8 12.68 1.04 -19.12
N ASN A 9 13.10 -0.23 -19.08
CA ASN A 9 12.57 -1.29 -19.94
C ASN A 9 11.15 -1.72 -19.52
N TYR A 10 10.86 -1.78 -18.21
CA TYR A 10 9.54 -2.11 -17.68
C TYR A 10 8.52 -1.00 -18.01
N ALA A 11 8.92 0.27 -17.83
CA ALA A 11 8.09 1.41 -18.19
C ALA A 11 7.93 1.53 -19.72
N GLY A 12 9.00 1.33 -20.51
CA GLY A 12 8.95 1.39 -21.96
C GLY A 12 8.10 0.31 -22.61
N GLY A 13 8.07 -0.90 -22.05
CA GLY A 13 7.29 -2.01 -22.59
C GLY A 13 5.77 -1.91 -22.35
N ARG A 14 5.34 -1.24 -21.26
CA ARG A 14 3.91 -1.07 -20.92
C ARG A 14 3.34 0.28 -21.37
N VAL A 15 4.12 1.35 -21.29
CA VAL A 15 3.67 2.71 -21.65
C VAL A 15 3.53 2.89 -23.17
N ALA A 16 4.20 2.08 -23.99
CA ALA A 16 4.06 2.13 -25.45
C ALA A 16 2.68 1.72 -25.98
N LYS A 17 1.75 1.21 -25.13
CA LYS A 17 0.43 0.73 -25.56
C LYS A 17 -0.76 1.56 -25.05
N ARG A 18 -0.55 2.54 -24.17
CA ARG A 18 -1.62 3.47 -23.75
C ARG A 18 -1.09 4.90 -23.74
N THR A 19 -1.71 5.77 -24.50
CA THR A 19 -1.43 7.19 -24.41
C THR A 19 -1.80 7.67 -22.99
N ALA A 20 -1.00 8.57 -22.41
CA ALA A 20 -1.28 9.14 -21.08
C ALA A 20 -2.72 9.70 -20.98
N ALA A 21 -3.26 10.21 -22.08
CA ALA A 21 -4.63 10.70 -22.18
C ALA A 21 -5.67 9.59 -22.06
N GLU A 22 -5.46 8.42 -22.67
CA GLU A 22 -6.37 7.26 -22.54
C GLU A 22 -6.38 6.69 -21.13
N THR A 23 -5.22 6.62 -20.48
CA THR A 23 -5.11 6.16 -19.09
C THR A 23 -5.82 7.13 -18.14
N ILE A 24 -5.65 8.44 -18.34
CA ILE A 24 -6.33 9.47 -17.52
C ILE A 24 -7.84 9.45 -17.79
N MET A 25 -8.26 9.31 -19.04
CA MET A 25 -9.69 9.26 -19.40
C MET A 25 -10.34 8.00 -18.84
N GLN A 26 -9.69 6.83 -18.94
CA GLN A 26 -10.18 5.58 -18.39
C GLN A 26 -10.29 5.66 -16.87
N THR A 27 -9.27 6.21 -16.19
CA THR A 27 -9.28 6.42 -14.74
C THR A 27 -10.42 7.36 -14.32
N ILE A 28 -10.69 8.43 -15.10
CA ILE A 28 -11.80 9.35 -14.82
C ILE A 28 -13.16 8.67 -15.01
N LEU A 29 -13.31 7.82 -16.02
CA LEU A 29 -14.55 7.08 -16.29
C LEU A 29 -14.79 6.02 -15.23
N ASP A 30 -13.76 5.24 -14.87
CA ASP A 30 -13.81 4.22 -13.82
C ASP A 30 -14.12 4.87 -12.45
N THR A 31 -13.49 6.01 -12.14
CA THR A 31 -13.75 6.74 -10.89
C THR A 31 -15.15 7.36 -10.83
N ARG A 32 -15.76 7.72 -11.96
CA ARG A 32 -17.14 8.22 -12.01
C ARG A 32 -18.17 7.11 -11.75
N GLN A 33 -17.93 5.90 -12.22
CA GLN A 33 -18.80 4.74 -11.96
C GLN A 33 -18.69 4.24 -10.52
N ASP A 34 -17.50 4.33 -9.89
CA ASP A 34 -17.26 3.85 -8.52
C ASP A 34 -17.61 4.87 -7.41
N ASN A 35 -18.00 6.09 -7.78
CA ASN A 35 -18.18 7.19 -6.82
C ASN A 35 -19.45 7.12 -5.96
N GLU A 36 -20.33 6.16 -6.16
CA GLU A 36 -21.66 6.20 -5.54
C GLU A 36 -21.81 5.36 -4.27
N GLU A 37 -20.83 4.51 -3.86
CA GLU A 37 -21.01 3.70 -2.66
C GLU A 37 -19.78 3.68 -1.73
N GLU A 38 -19.96 4.04 -0.45
CA GLU A 38 -18.97 3.82 0.63
C GLU A 38 -18.53 2.34 0.70
N GLY A 39 -19.36 1.40 0.28
CA GLY A 39 -19.08 -0.02 0.18
C GLY A 39 -17.95 -0.39 -0.78
N SER A 40 -17.64 0.46 -1.77
CA SER A 40 -16.57 0.19 -2.74
C SER A 40 -15.17 0.18 -2.12
N LEU A 41 -14.93 0.88 -0.99
CA LEU A 41 -13.64 0.90 -0.28
C LEU A 41 -13.26 -0.45 0.33
N PHE A 42 -14.24 -1.29 0.64
CA PHE A 42 -14.05 -2.65 1.15
C PHE A 42 -14.08 -3.71 0.04
N ASN A 43 -14.30 -3.28 -1.22
CA ASN A 43 -14.24 -4.17 -2.35
C ASN A 43 -12.78 -4.46 -2.70
N ARG A 44 -12.41 -5.74 -2.72
CA ARG A 44 -11.05 -6.19 -2.98
C ARG A 44 -10.54 -5.78 -4.36
N GLY A 45 -11.41 -5.81 -5.37
CA GLY A 45 -11.07 -5.35 -6.73
C GLY A 45 -10.75 -3.85 -6.76
N THR A 46 -11.53 -3.02 -6.07
CA THR A 46 -11.28 -1.58 -5.95
C THR A 46 -9.95 -1.30 -5.24
N GLN A 47 -9.67 -1.99 -4.13
CA GLN A 47 -8.40 -1.85 -3.41
C GLN A 47 -7.22 -2.24 -4.31
N ALA A 48 -7.27 -3.40 -4.96
CA ALA A 48 -6.23 -3.87 -5.87
C ALA A 48 -5.99 -2.88 -7.03
N LYS A 49 -7.07 -2.34 -7.61
CA LYS A 49 -6.99 -1.34 -8.67
C LYS A 49 -6.32 -0.06 -8.21
N MET A 50 -6.67 0.48 -7.04
CA MET A 50 -6.07 1.68 -6.49
C MET A 50 -4.56 1.50 -6.27
N PHE A 51 -4.12 0.36 -5.75
CA PHE A 51 -2.71 0.06 -5.54
C PHE A 51 -1.94 -0.08 -6.85
N GLN A 52 -2.54 -0.77 -7.83
CA GLN A 52 -1.97 -0.91 -9.17
C GLN A 52 -1.81 0.45 -9.86
N ASP A 53 -2.83 1.27 -9.86
CA ASP A 53 -2.81 2.59 -10.49
C ASP A 53 -1.76 3.51 -9.86
N ARG A 54 -1.62 3.47 -8.52
CA ARG A 54 -0.58 4.21 -7.81
C ARG A 54 0.82 3.77 -8.24
N GLU A 55 1.10 2.47 -8.26
CA GLU A 55 2.40 1.95 -8.69
C GLU A 55 2.71 2.31 -10.14
N GLU A 56 1.77 2.07 -11.06
CA GLU A 56 1.95 2.36 -12.48
C GLU A 56 2.21 3.85 -12.74
N TYR A 57 1.48 4.73 -12.05
CA TYR A 57 1.69 6.17 -12.15
C TYR A 57 3.07 6.59 -11.63
N LEU A 58 3.43 6.17 -10.42
CA LEU A 58 4.73 6.51 -9.82
C LEU A 58 5.89 5.97 -10.65
N LEU A 59 5.81 4.74 -11.12
CA LEU A 59 6.84 4.13 -11.97
C LEU A 59 7.00 4.88 -13.30
N SER A 60 5.90 5.21 -13.96
CA SER A 60 5.93 5.93 -15.23
C SER A 60 6.46 7.36 -15.08
N SER A 61 6.10 8.05 -13.99
CA SER A 61 6.57 9.40 -13.71
C SER A 61 8.03 9.44 -13.30
N LEU A 62 8.49 8.44 -12.53
CA LEU A 62 9.90 8.24 -12.20
C LEU A 62 10.76 7.99 -13.45
N ALA A 63 10.32 7.10 -14.33
CA ALA A 63 11.03 6.81 -15.58
C ALA A 63 11.20 8.07 -16.43
N ARG A 64 10.15 8.87 -16.56
CA ARG A 64 10.23 10.17 -17.28
C ARG A 64 11.17 11.17 -16.59
N ARG A 65 11.17 11.23 -15.25
CA ARG A 65 12.08 12.10 -14.47
C ARG A 65 13.53 11.69 -14.69
N LEU A 66 13.84 10.40 -14.56
CA LEU A 66 15.19 9.86 -14.79
C LEU A 66 15.68 10.09 -16.22
N GLN A 67 14.83 9.81 -17.22
CA GLN A 67 15.16 10.03 -18.63
C GLN A 67 15.46 11.51 -18.94
N ARG A 68 14.68 12.44 -18.37
CA ARG A 68 14.90 13.87 -18.53
C ARG A 68 16.19 14.34 -17.87
N ASN A 69 16.49 13.83 -16.66
CA ASN A 69 17.66 14.22 -15.90
C ASN A 69 18.95 13.64 -16.51
N SER A 70 18.94 12.40 -17.02
CA SER A 70 20.10 11.75 -17.64
C SER A 70 20.60 12.45 -18.91
N LYS A 71 19.78 13.32 -19.51
CA LYS A 71 20.21 14.19 -20.63
C LYS A 71 21.03 15.41 -20.17
N LYS A 72 21.02 15.73 -18.86
CA LYS A 72 21.61 16.96 -18.31
C LYS A 72 22.74 16.69 -17.31
N MET A 73 22.81 15.48 -16.77
CA MET A 73 23.73 15.12 -15.69
C MET A 73 24.11 13.64 -15.78
N SER A 74 25.10 13.21 -14.98
CA SER A 74 25.48 11.80 -14.91
C SER A 74 24.31 10.90 -14.44
N ALA A 75 24.36 9.61 -14.77
CA ALA A 75 23.33 8.65 -14.31
C ALA A 75 23.25 8.57 -12.79
N PHE A 76 24.38 8.72 -12.09
CA PHE A 76 24.46 8.74 -10.64
C PHE A 76 23.77 9.98 -10.06
N ASP A 77 24.06 11.17 -10.58
CA ASP A 77 23.43 12.41 -10.13
C ASP A 77 21.93 12.44 -10.43
N ALA A 78 21.53 11.95 -11.62
CA ALA A 78 20.14 11.84 -12.00
C ALA A 78 19.34 10.94 -11.05
N PHE A 79 19.94 9.85 -10.58
CA PHE A 79 19.35 8.97 -9.57
C PHE A 79 19.28 9.66 -8.21
N ASN A 80 20.36 10.29 -7.76
CA ASN A 80 20.41 10.98 -6.45
C ASN A 80 19.35 12.08 -6.35
N VAL A 81 19.17 12.88 -7.39
CA VAL A 81 18.15 13.94 -7.42
C VAL A 81 16.72 13.38 -7.45
N ALA A 82 16.55 12.10 -7.84
CA ALA A 82 15.24 11.44 -7.89
C ALA A 82 15.02 10.45 -6.75
N GLN A 83 15.90 10.39 -5.74
CA GLN A 83 15.92 9.36 -4.72
C GLN A 83 14.60 9.28 -3.91
N ASP A 84 14.02 10.41 -3.57
CA ASP A 84 12.70 10.51 -2.93
C ASP A 84 11.61 9.81 -3.76
N HIS A 85 11.60 10.07 -5.08
CA HIS A 85 10.65 9.47 -6.00
C HIS A 85 10.89 7.96 -6.19
N VAL A 86 12.15 7.52 -6.20
CA VAL A 86 12.53 6.10 -6.22
C VAL A 86 11.96 5.39 -4.99
N MET A 87 12.13 5.97 -3.80
CA MET A 87 11.62 5.41 -2.55
C MET A 87 10.10 5.32 -2.53
N HIS A 88 9.39 6.35 -2.98
CA HIS A 88 7.93 6.32 -3.09
C HIS A 88 7.45 5.23 -4.07
N THR A 89 8.12 5.10 -5.22
CA THR A 89 7.80 4.07 -6.22
C THR A 89 8.04 2.67 -5.66
N ALA A 90 9.18 2.45 -5.00
CA ALA A 90 9.51 1.18 -4.37
C ALA A 90 8.48 0.81 -3.28
N ARG A 91 8.07 1.77 -2.45
CA ARG A 91 7.03 1.56 -1.43
C ARG A 91 5.70 1.17 -2.06
N ALA A 92 5.27 1.85 -3.13
CA ALA A 92 4.03 1.50 -3.81
C ALA A 92 4.05 0.08 -4.38
N HIS A 93 5.19 -0.38 -4.90
CA HIS A 93 5.38 -1.75 -5.35
C HIS A 93 5.28 -2.76 -4.20
N VAL A 94 5.95 -2.48 -3.08
CA VAL A 94 5.88 -3.35 -1.88
C VAL A 94 4.46 -3.40 -1.34
N ASP A 95 3.80 -2.25 -1.20
CA ASP A 95 2.42 -2.17 -0.71
C ASP A 95 1.47 -3.04 -1.56
N ARG A 96 1.59 -2.97 -2.90
CA ARG A 96 0.80 -3.82 -3.81
C ARG A 96 1.13 -5.31 -3.63
N THR A 97 2.42 -5.65 -3.56
CA THR A 97 2.87 -7.04 -3.40
C THR A 97 2.33 -7.64 -2.08
N VAL A 98 2.33 -6.87 -1.00
CA VAL A 98 1.75 -7.29 0.29
C VAL A 98 0.24 -7.52 0.17
N LEU A 99 -0.50 -6.61 -0.50
CA LEU A 99 -1.93 -6.80 -0.73
C LEU A 99 -2.22 -8.08 -1.53
N GLU A 100 -1.47 -8.34 -2.60
CA GLU A 100 -1.58 -9.56 -3.41
C GLU A 100 -1.29 -10.82 -2.57
N ALA A 101 -0.28 -10.77 -1.69
CA ALA A 101 0.04 -11.86 -0.78
C ALA A 101 -1.08 -12.11 0.24
N PHE A 102 -1.71 -11.06 0.77
CA PHE A 102 -2.89 -11.18 1.63
C PHE A 102 -4.04 -11.89 0.93
N VAL A 103 -4.39 -11.44 -0.29
CA VAL A 103 -5.47 -12.04 -1.09
C VAL A 103 -5.18 -13.52 -1.33
N ALA A 104 -3.97 -13.86 -1.77
CA ALA A 104 -3.58 -15.24 -2.00
C ALA A 104 -3.57 -16.09 -0.70
N GLY A 105 -3.30 -15.49 0.44
CA GLY A 105 -3.40 -16.14 1.75
C GLY A 105 -4.84 -16.43 2.15
N ILE A 106 -5.73 -15.45 1.97
CA ILE A 106 -7.16 -15.56 2.24
C ILE A 106 -7.79 -16.68 1.38
N ASP A 107 -7.46 -16.72 0.08
CA ASP A 107 -8.00 -17.71 -0.85
C ASP A 107 -7.61 -19.15 -0.47
N ARG A 108 -6.43 -19.34 0.14
CA ARG A 108 -5.94 -20.64 0.59
C ARG A 108 -6.38 -21.01 2.01
N CYS A 109 -6.96 -20.08 2.75
CA CYS A 109 -7.40 -20.33 4.13
C CYS A 109 -8.69 -21.17 4.13
N GLU A 110 -8.61 -22.39 4.66
CA GLU A 110 -9.77 -23.31 4.73
C GLU A 110 -10.66 -23.04 5.95
N ASP A 111 -10.08 -22.55 7.05
CA ASP A 111 -10.80 -22.22 8.27
C ASP A 111 -11.66 -20.95 8.07
N PRO A 112 -13.00 -21.03 8.22
CA PRO A 112 -13.88 -19.88 7.97
C PRO A 112 -13.68 -18.73 8.96
N GLU A 113 -13.33 -19.02 10.21
CA GLU A 113 -13.12 -18.00 11.24
C GLU A 113 -11.80 -17.26 11.00
N ALA A 114 -10.72 -18.01 10.77
CA ALA A 114 -9.43 -17.44 10.41
C ALA A 114 -9.52 -16.64 9.11
N ARG A 115 -10.22 -17.15 8.09
CA ARG A 115 -10.46 -16.42 6.83
C ARG A 115 -11.12 -15.06 7.08
N ARG A 116 -12.18 -15.02 7.90
CA ARG A 116 -12.89 -13.79 8.24
C ARG A 116 -11.97 -12.78 8.95
N LEU A 117 -11.12 -13.23 9.86
CA LEU A 117 -10.13 -12.36 10.52
C LEU A 117 -9.10 -11.82 9.52
N LEU A 118 -8.60 -12.67 8.62
CA LEU A 118 -7.66 -12.27 7.57
C LEU A 118 -8.28 -11.26 6.60
N GLU A 119 -9.55 -11.42 6.22
CA GLU A 119 -10.28 -10.45 5.39
C GLU A 119 -10.35 -9.06 6.06
N MET A 120 -10.68 -9.01 7.36
CA MET A 120 -10.73 -7.76 8.11
C MET A 120 -9.34 -7.12 8.27
N LEU A 121 -8.28 -7.92 8.47
CA LEU A 121 -6.91 -7.44 8.51
C LEU A 121 -6.44 -6.90 7.15
N CYS A 122 -6.80 -7.58 6.07
CA CYS A 122 -6.50 -7.14 4.72
C CYS A 122 -7.18 -5.80 4.41
N ASP A 123 -8.45 -5.63 4.81
CA ASP A 123 -9.14 -4.34 4.70
C ASP A 123 -8.43 -3.25 5.50
N LEU A 124 -8.08 -3.54 6.77
CA LEU A 124 -7.35 -2.60 7.62
C LEU A 124 -6.01 -2.19 6.98
N TYR A 125 -5.26 -3.17 6.46
CA TYR A 125 -4.01 -2.92 5.74
C TYR A 125 -4.23 -1.99 4.54
N ALA A 126 -5.16 -2.35 3.65
CA ALA A 126 -5.43 -1.58 2.45
C ALA A 126 -5.87 -0.13 2.77
N LEU A 127 -6.81 0.03 3.71
CA LEU A 127 -7.26 1.35 4.13
C LEU A 127 -6.16 2.17 4.80
N THR A 128 -5.27 1.54 5.58
CA THR A 128 -4.15 2.23 6.23
C THR A 128 -3.13 2.75 5.21
N VAL A 129 -2.83 1.97 4.16
CA VAL A 129 -1.97 2.42 3.06
C VAL A 129 -2.60 3.58 2.30
N ILE A 130 -3.91 3.49 2.00
CA ILE A 130 -4.65 4.59 1.34
C ILE A 130 -4.66 5.84 2.22
N GLU A 131 -4.87 5.71 3.54
CA GLU A 131 -4.84 6.83 4.49
C GLU A 131 -3.47 7.50 4.55
N ALA A 132 -2.40 6.72 4.55
CA ALA A 132 -1.02 7.26 4.60
C ALA A 132 -0.68 8.12 3.38
N ASP A 133 -1.19 7.76 2.21
CA ASP A 133 -0.99 8.49 0.95
C ASP A 133 -2.27 9.19 0.46
N LYS A 134 -3.19 9.49 1.36
CA LYS A 134 -4.51 10.07 1.05
C LYS A 134 -4.42 11.31 0.17
N ALA A 135 -3.47 12.21 0.44
CA ALA A 135 -3.25 13.40 -0.37
C ALA A 135 -2.91 13.04 -1.83
N TRP A 136 -2.03 12.07 -2.02
CA TRP A 136 -1.66 11.60 -3.35
C TRP A 136 -2.87 11.05 -4.12
N PHE A 137 -3.69 10.19 -3.48
CA PHE A 137 -4.89 9.64 -4.11
C PHE A 137 -5.91 10.73 -4.47
N MET A 138 -6.05 11.75 -3.61
CA MET A 138 -6.94 12.89 -3.87
C MET A 138 -6.43 13.78 -5.01
N GLU A 139 -5.14 14.10 -5.05
CA GLU A 139 -4.48 14.87 -6.12
C GLU A 139 -4.66 14.21 -7.49
N HIS A 140 -4.63 12.88 -7.53
CA HIS A 140 -4.80 12.09 -8.75
C HIS A 140 -6.26 11.68 -9.03
N ARG A 141 -7.22 12.23 -8.24
CA ARG A 141 -8.66 12.00 -8.40
C ARG A 141 -9.09 10.54 -8.26
N LEU A 142 -8.30 9.73 -7.60
CA LEU A 142 -8.60 8.34 -7.26
C LEU A 142 -9.39 8.21 -5.95
N LEU A 143 -9.49 9.31 -5.20
CA LEU A 143 -10.20 9.39 -3.92
C LEU A 143 -10.90 10.74 -3.80
N SER A 144 -12.23 10.74 -3.65
CA SER A 144 -12.99 11.96 -3.35
C SER A 144 -12.82 12.37 -1.89
N ALA A 145 -13.15 13.62 -1.55
CA ALA A 145 -13.11 14.10 -0.18
C ALA A 145 -14.03 13.29 0.77
N GLU A 146 -15.16 12.83 0.27
CA GLU A 146 -16.11 12.01 1.03
C GLU A 146 -15.56 10.62 1.28
N ARG A 147 -15.03 9.97 0.25
CA ARG A 147 -14.34 8.67 0.38
C ARG A 147 -13.11 8.75 1.28
N ALA A 148 -12.36 9.87 1.26
CA ALA A 148 -11.23 10.09 2.16
C ALA A 148 -11.66 10.09 3.64
N LYS A 149 -12.82 10.67 3.96
CA LYS A 149 -13.41 10.59 5.32
C LYS A 149 -13.89 9.17 5.64
N ALA A 150 -14.44 8.47 4.64
CA ALA A 150 -14.89 7.08 4.81
C ALA A 150 -13.72 6.12 5.07
N VAL A 151 -12.53 6.33 4.48
CA VAL A 151 -11.31 5.58 4.78
C VAL A 151 -10.98 5.66 6.28
N THR A 152 -10.93 6.87 6.86
CA THR A 152 -10.65 7.06 8.29
C THR A 152 -11.71 6.38 9.18
N ARG A 153 -13.01 6.48 8.82
CA ARG A 153 -14.08 5.77 9.54
C ARG A 153 -13.92 4.25 9.44
N GLY A 154 -13.62 3.74 8.25
CA GLY A 154 -13.40 2.32 8.00
C GLY A 154 -12.24 1.74 8.81
N ILE A 155 -11.11 2.45 8.91
CA ILE A 155 -9.97 2.07 9.76
C ILE A 155 -10.43 1.93 11.22
N ASN A 156 -11.12 2.95 11.75
CA ASN A 156 -11.59 2.94 13.13
C ASN A 156 -12.58 1.79 13.40
N GLU A 157 -13.45 1.50 12.45
CA GLU A 157 -14.37 0.37 12.53
C GLU A 157 -13.65 -0.97 12.54
N ARG A 158 -12.70 -1.20 11.63
CA ARG A 158 -11.91 -2.43 11.58
C ARG A 158 -11.07 -2.62 12.85
N CYS A 159 -10.43 -1.57 13.36
CA CYS A 159 -9.72 -1.62 14.64
C CYS A 159 -10.63 -2.01 15.81
N ARG A 160 -11.85 -1.45 15.87
CA ARG A 160 -12.81 -1.80 16.92
C ARG A 160 -13.25 -3.26 16.82
N THR A 161 -13.51 -3.76 15.61
CA THR A 161 -13.93 -5.14 15.36
C THR A 161 -12.81 -6.15 15.62
N LEU A 162 -11.56 -5.81 15.28
CA LEU A 162 -10.39 -6.68 15.48
C LEU A 162 -9.87 -6.69 16.92
N ARG A 163 -10.16 -5.67 17.72
CA ARG A 163 -9.66 -5.55 19.09
C ARG A 163 -9.90 -6.78 19.99
N PRO A 164 -11.08 -7.43 19.99
CA PRO A 164 -11.31 -8.65 20.78
C PRO A 164 -10.42 -9.83 20.35
N HIS A 165 -9.92 -9.83 19.11
CA HIS A 165 -9.11 -10.88 18.52
C HIS A 165 -7.59 -10.57 18.57
N ALA A 166 -7.18 -9.48 19.23
CA ALA A 166 -5.79 -9.01 19.21
C ALA A 166 -4.82 -10.08 19.73
N GLN A 167 -5.16 -10.80 20.80
CA GLN A 167 -4.31 -11.86 21.35
C GLN A 167 -4.15 -13.01 20.33
N THR A 168 -5.25 -13.48 19.74
CA THR A 168 -5.23 -14.53 18.70
C THR A 168 -4.34 -14.15 17.52
N LEU A 169 -4.42 -12.88 17.10
CA LEU A 169 -3.62 -12.36 15.99
C LEU A 169 -2.13 -12.30 16.32
N VAL A 170 -1.77 -11.92 17.55
CA VAL A 170 -0.38 -11.93 18.02
C VAL A 170 0.16 -13.34 18.12
N ASP A 171 -0.63 -14.27 18.67
CA ASP A 171 -0.24 -15.67 18.82
C ASP A 171 -0.07 -16.38 17.48
N ALA A 172 -0.82 -15.97 16.45
CA ALA A 172 -0.71 -16.49 15.09
C ALA A 172 0.66 -16.25 14.44
N PHE A 173 1.45 -15.27 14.91
CA PHE A 173 2.84 -15.08 14.46
C PHE A 173 3.77 -16.20 14.94
N GLY A 174 3.37 -17.01 15.92
CA GLY A 174 4.16 -18.14 16.42
C GLY A 174 5.54 -17.76 16.97
N ILE A 175 5.67 -16.52 17.49
CA ILE A 175 6.96 -16.04 18.02
C ILE A 175 7.29 -16.80 19.31
N PRO A 176 8.37 -17.59 19.33
CA PRO A 176 8.77 -18.33 20.52
C PRO A 176 9.04 -17.39 21.70
N GLU A 177 8.72 -17.85 22.92
CA GLU A 177 8.90 -17.06 24.13
C GLU A 177 10.35 -16.59 24.33
N GLN A 178 11.31 -17.42 23.91
CA GLN A 178 12.74 -17.12 23.97
C GLN A 178 13.17 -15.90 23.12
N LEU A 179 12.36 -15.52 22.13
CA LEU A 179 12.58 -14.34 21.28
C LEU A 179 11.81 -13.11 21.76
N ARG A 180 11.03 -13.25 22.85
CA ARG A 180 10.26 -12.15 23.45
C ARG A 180 11.07 -11.50 24.58
N ASP A 181 12.14 -10.79 24.24
CA ASP A 181 13.07 -10.20 25.22
C ASP A 181 12.88 -8.67 25.39
N ALA A 182 11.66 -8.18 25.29
CA ALA A 182 11.37 -6.79 25.62
C ALA A 182 11.31 -6.59 27.13
N GLU A 183 12.04 -5.59 27.68
CA GLU A 183 12.10 -5.31 29.12
C GLU A 183 10.70 -5.18 29.77
N MET A 184 9.72 -4.60 29.06
CA MET A 184 8.35 -4.48 29.56
C MET A 184 7.64 -5.82 29.77
N LEU A 185 8.10 -6.91 29.16
CA LEU A 185 7.57 -8.26 29.36
C LEU A 185 8.21 -8.95 30.57
N HIS A 186 9.23 -8.34 31.16
CA HIS A 186 9.97 -8.83 32.33
C HIS A 186 9.94 -7.80 33.45
N PRO A 187 8.79 -7.57 34.11
CA PRO A 187 8.63 -6.54 35.14
C PRO A 187 9.61 -6.73 36.31
N GLU A 188 10.10 -7.97 36.52
CA GLU A 188 11.12 -8.29 37.53
C GLU A 188 12.52 -7.71 37.21
N ARG A 189 12.76 -7.31 35.94
CA ARG A 189 14.02 -6.65 35.49
C ARG A 189 13.97 -5.13 35.53
N LEU A 190 12.75 -4.57 35.75
CA LEU A 190 12.61 -3.11 35.82
C LEU A 190 13.14 -2.59 37.16
N PRO A 191 13.92 -1.47 37.17
CA PRO A 191 14.36 -0.87 38.41
C PRO A 191 13.16 -0.44 39.22
N THR A 192 13.14 -0.82 40.50
CA THR A 192 12.07 -0.42 41.45
C THR A 192 12.04 1.10 41.54
N PRO A 193 10.90 1.77 41.31
CA PRO A 193 10.81 3.21 41.48
C PRO A 193 11.13 3.60 42.93
N GLY A 194 12.27 4.24 43.16
CA GLY A 194 12.62 4.80 44.48
C GLY A 194 13.65 4.03 45.30
N ALA A 195 14.56 3.25 44.69
CA ALA A 195 15.77 2.79 45.36
C ALA A 195 16.94 3.77 45.19
#